data_3505e9e1becf9b0c1ab9098548c4c576
#
_entry.id   3505e9e1becf9b0c1ab9098548c4c576
#
_cell.length_a   1.000
_cell.length_b   1.000
_cell.length_c   1.000
_cell.angle_alpha   90.00
_cell.angle_beta   90.00
_cell.angle_gamma   90.00
#
_symmetry.space_group_name_H-M   'P 1'
#
loop_
_entity.id
_entity.type
_entity.pdbx_description
1 polymer ?
#
loop_
_entity_poly.entity_id
_entity_poly.type
_entity_poly.pdbx_seq_one_letter_code
_entity_poly.pdbx_strand_id
1 'polypeptide(L)'
;HHIFYWGNTVYGVNANGPIEEGFAAAYQVSPDNINIANSYAASLVRNGHAPQGIDQYKANFTKFGDFQSGFTAWSLIRAAAKTADEHNNAAPELYQQLKKRYPDQTRKYTAILNSADKLLQDESLINFDIPAVKNPGRYHAIVVLGFQLDKNGNPQEPLVGIMNKALAVANAYPTSKIIVTGGVPRNNRVEAEVMSDFFTSHDIDKSRIIPEVLSYDTVQNANYVAMIMRSFNIREATIVTRAGHIRRGTALMQNATQLYVPWKVTINSVAWKDTKYKTEEDAKKVPKLGSGDYKATYRDVLRIYQQEYPGFIN
;
A
#
# COMPACT_ATOMS: atom_id res chain seq x y z
N HIS A 1 17.48 12.46 7.30
CA HIS A 1 17.96 11.34 6.45
C HIS A 1 19.10 10.57 7.13
N HIS A 2 20.18 11.22 7.53
CA HIS A 2 21.32 10.53 8.15
C HIS A 2 20.96 9.76 9.42
N ILE A 3 20.07 10.27 10.26
CA ILE A 3 19.64 9.58 11.49
C ILE A 3 18.91 8.29 11.18
N PHE A 4 18.01 8.29 10.20
CA PHE A 4 17.31 7.06 9.77
C PHE A 4 18.27 6.03 9.16
N TYR A 5 19.13 6.48 8.25
CA TYR A 5 20.10 5.62 7.60
C TYR A 5 21.06 5.02 8.63
N TRP A 6 21.63 5.88 9.49
CA TRP A 6 22.57 5.46 10.53
C TRP A 6 21.93 4.49 11.53
N GLY A 7 20.73 4.81 12.03
CA GLY A 7 20.00 3.96 12.95
C GLY A 7 19.71 2.58 12.37
N ASN A 8 19.20 2.51 11.14
CA ASN A 8 18.92 1.23 10.47
C ASN A 8 20.18 0.45 10.10
N THR A 9 21.28 1.11 9.80
CA THR A 9 22.56 0.46 9.44
C THR A 9 23.29 -0.07 10.67
N VAL A 10 23.32 0.70 11.76
CA VAL A 10 24.07 0.35 12.97
C VAL A 10 23.28 -0.60 13.87
N TYR A 11 21.98 -0.37 14.03
CA TYR A 11 21.12 -1.12 14.95
C TYR A 11 20.22 -2.16 14.26
N GLY A 12 20.27 -2.22 12.95
CA GLY A 12 19.45 -3.14 12.15
C GLY A 12 18.13 -2.53 11.67
N VAL A 13 17.44 -3.28 10.83
CA VAL A 13 16.14 -2.87 10.29
C VAL A 13 15.12 -2.75 11.44
N ASN A 14 14.36 -1.66 11.44
CA ASN A 14 13.39 -1.30 12.49
C ASN A 14 14.00 -0.88 13.85
N ALA A 15 15.19 -0.31 13.85
CA ALA A 15 15.81 0.29 15.04
C ALA A 15 15.07 1.59 15.46
N ASN A 16 13.76 1.49 15.74
CA ASN A 16 12.89 2.65 15.93
C ASN A 16 13.24 3.46 17.18
N GLY A 17 13.65 2.80 18.27
CA GLY A 17 14.06 3.48 19.50
C GLY A 17 15.26 4.43 19.29
N PRO A 18 16.43 3.94 18.86
CA PRO A 18 17.60 4.78 18.54
C PRO A 18 17.31 5.88 17.50
N ILE A 19 16.43 5.61 16.54
CA ILE A 19 16.00 6.60 15.53
C ILE A 19 15.21 7.74 16.21
N GLU A 20 14.28 7.42 17.08
CA GLU A 20 13.49 8.39 17.84
C GLU A 20 14.38 9.24 18.75
N GLU A 21 15.28 8.61 19.52
CA GLU A 21 16.23 9.31 20.38
C GLU A 21 17.11 10.30 19.59
N GLY A 22 17.60 9.87 18.41
CA GLY A 22 18.38 10.72 17.53
C GLY A 22 17.62 11.93 17.01
N PHE A 23 16.35 11.76 16.60
CA PHE A 23 15.51 12.88 16.16
C PHE A 23 15.04 13.75 17.33
N ALA A 24 14.80 13.20 18.52
CA ALA A 24 14.52 13.98 19.72
C ALA A 24 15.68 14.93 20.06
N ALA A 25 16.93 14.42 20.07
CA ALA A 25 18.11 15.22 20.29
C ALA A 25 18.30 16.31 19.22
N ALA A 26 18.11 15.96 17.95
CA ALA A 26 18.18 16.92 16.84
C ALA A 26 17.12 18.03 16.97
N TYR A 27 15.91 17.69 17.40
CA TYR A 27 14.81 18.64 17.60
C TYR A 27 15.10 19.61 18.76
N GLN A 28 15.74 19.15 19.85
CA GLN A 28 16.17 20.03 20.95
C GLN A 28 17.16 21.07 20.47
N VAL A 29 18.07 20.72 19.56
CA VAL A 29 19.10 21.64 19.03
C VAL A 29 18.52 22.58 17.97
N SER A 30 17.56 22.12 17.17
CA SER A 30 17.02 22.86 16.02
C SER A 30 15.50 22.80 15.95
N PRO A 31 14.77 23.36 16.95
CA PRO A 31 13.31 23.26 17.02
C PRO A 31 12.58 24.09 15.95
N ASP A 32 13.29 24.99 15.26
CA ASP A 32 12.75 25.82 14.18
C ASP A 32 12.95 25.20 12.78
N ASN A 33 13.56 24.02 12.70
CA ASN A 33 13.70 23.30 11.45
C ASN A 33 12.53 22.35 11.25
N ILE A 34 11.65 22.67 10.31
CA ILE A 34 10.44 21.87 10.02
C ILE A 34 10.74 20.42 9.64
N ASN A 35 11.86 20.18 8.93
CA ASN A 35 12.22 18.82 8.51
C ASN A 35 12.62 17.96 9.72
N ILE A 36 13.35 18.55 10.68
CA ILE A 36 13.70 17.88 11.93
C ILE A 36 12.47 17.68 12.79
N ALA A 37 11.61 18.69 12.93
CA ALA A 37 10.37 18.62 13.71
C ALA A 37 9.43 17.51 13.16
N ASN A 38 9.27 17.43 11.85
CA ASN A 38 8.46 16.39 11.21
C ASN A 38 9.11 15.00 11.29
N SER A 39 10.44 14.91 11.19
CA SER A 39 11.15 13.63 11.37
C SER A 39 11.03 13.11 12.79
N TYR A 40 11.04 14.02 13.78
CA TYR A 40 10.79 13.66 15.17
C TYR A 40 9.33 13.14 15.35
N ALA A 41 8.34 13.85 14.83
CA ALA A 41 6.95 13.39 14.87
C ALA A 41 6.76 12.01 14.20
N ALA A 42 7.39 11.81 13.05
CA ALA A 42 7.35 10.53 12.33
C ALA A 42 8.02 9.41 13.12
N SER A 43 9.15 9.66 13.77
CA SER A 43 9.86 8.66 14.57
C SER A 43 9.05 8.20 15.78
N LEU A 44 8.35 9.13 16.45
CA LEU A 44 7.39 8.82 17.52
C LEU A 44 6.28 7.87 17.04
N VAL A 45 5.63 8.21 15.92
CA VAL A 45 4.56 7.36 15.35
C VAL A 45 5.11 5.98 14.99
N ARG A 46 6.30 5.91 14.46
CA ARG A 46 6.96 4.67 14.03
C ARG A 46 7.36 3.77 15.18
N ASN A 47 7.80 4.36 16.29
CA ASN A 47 8.20 3.65 17.50
C ASN A 47 7.02 3.26 18.42
N GLY A 48 5.77 3.47 17.96
CA GLY A 48 4.58 3.10 18.72
C GLY A 48 4.00 4.22 19.61
N HIS A 49 4.65 5.39 19.66
CA HIS A 49 4.22 6.57 20.41
C HIS A 49 3.29 7.46 19.55
N ALA A 50 2.30 6.86 18.91
CA ALA A 50 1.44 7.55 17.95
C ALA A 50 0.71 8.79 18.53
N PRO A 51 0.16 8.79 19.77
CA PRO A 51 -0.43 10.00 20.34
C PRO A 51 0.54 11.18 20.39
N GLN A 52 1.76 10.95 20.90
CA GLN A 52 2.80 11.99 20.99
C GLN A 52 3.23 12.49 19.61
N GLY A 53 3.37 11.56 18.64
CA GLY A 53 3.71 11.94 17.26
C GLY A 53 2.61 12.77 16.59
N ILE A 54 1.34 12.44 16.83
CA ILE A 54 0.21 13.23 16.35
C ILE A 54 0.23 14.65 16.96
N ASP A 55 0.47 14.75 18.26
CA ASP A 55 0.53 16.05 18.94
C ASP A 55 1.72 16.88 18.44
N GLN A 56 2.86 16.26 18.17
CA GLN A 56 4.01 16.92 17.54
C GLN A 56 3.67 17.43 16.12
N TYR A 57 2.98 16.64 15.30
CA TYR A 57 2.50 17.08 13.98
C TYR A 57 1.52 18.27 14.07
N LYS A 58 0.61 18.28 15.06
CA LYS A 58 -0.29 19.42 15.30
C LYS A 58 0.49 20.68 15.70
N ALA A 59 1.49 20.53 16.60
CA ALA A 59 2.37 21.62 17.00
C ALA A 59 3.15 22.18 15.80
N ASN A 60 3.68 21.30 14.93
CA ASN A 60 4.35 21.69 13.71
C ASN A 60 3.42 22.46 12.76
N PHE A 61 2.19 21.99 12.58
CA PHE A 61 1.19 22.71 11.79
C PHE A 61 0.87 24.10 12.33
N THR A 62 0.75 24.21 13.64
CA THR A 62 0.53 25.51 14.30
C THR A 62 1.71 26.45 14.13
N LYS A 63 2.92 25.94 14.34
CA LYS A 63 4.17 26.74 14.31
C LYS A 63 4.55 27.15 12.89
N PHE A 64 4.58 26.21 11.96
CA PHE A 64 5.11 26.43 10.60
C PHE A 64 4.02 26.68 9.57
N GLY A 65 2.78 26.37 9.89
CA GLY A 65 1.68 26.47 8.93
C GLY A 65 1.73 25.47 7.78
N ASP A 66 2.43 24.36 7.94
CA ASP A 66 2.66 23.38 6.90
C ASP A 66 1.47 22.45 6.72
N PHE A 67 0.94 22.39 5.48
CA PHE A 67 -0.18 21.50 5.14
C PHE A 67 0.09 20.04 5.47
N GLN A 68 1.29 19.56 5.15
CA GLN A 68 1.63 18.15 5.32
C GLN A 68 1.56 17.72 6.78
N SER A 69 2.09 18.53 7.70
CA SER A 69 2.01 18.27 9.14
C SER A 69 0.57 18.19 9.63
N GLY A 70 -0.25 19.19 9.29
CA GLY A 70 -1.64 19.22 9.71
C GLY A 70 -2.48 18.09 9.12
N PHE A 71 -2.31 17.80 7.84
CA PHE A 71 -3.06 16.74 7.16
C PHE A 71 -2.63 15.35 7.64
N THR A 72 -1.33 15.16 7.93
CA THR A 72 -0.82 13.92 8.52
C THR A 72 -1.41 13.68 9.91
N ALA A 73 -1.41 14.69 10.79
CA ALA A 73 -2.05 14.58 12.10
C ALA A 73 -3.53 14.18 11.98
N TRP A 74 -4.28 14.87 11.12
CA TRP A 74 -5.69 14.58 10.88
C TRP A 74 -5.91 13.16 10.35
N SER A 75 -5.15 12.73 9.36
CA SER A 75 -5.28 11.41 8.75
C SER A 75 -4.94 10.27 9.72
N LEU A 76 -3.96 10.47 10.60
CA LEU A 76 -3.59 9.51 11.65
C LEU A 76 -4.69 9.40 12.72
N ILE A 77 -5.31 10.51 13.12
CA ILE A 77 -6.47 10.51 14.03
C ILE A 77 -7.63 9.75 13.39
N ARG A 78 -7.93 10.05 12.12
CA ARG A 78 -8.97 9.34 11.37
C ARG A 78 -8.71 7.84 11.27
N ALA A 79 -7.48 7.44 10.97
CA ALA A 79 -7.10 6.03 10.91
C ALA A 79 -7.19 5.29 12.25
N ALA A 80 -7.06 6.01 13.37
CA ALA A 80 -7.13 5.47 14.72
C ALA A 80 -8.57 5.34 15.26
N ALA A 81 -9.56 5.85 14.55
CA ALA A 81 -10.96 5.84 14.95
C ALA A 81 -11.48 4.41 15.16
N LYS A 82 -12.27 4.21 16.21
CA LYS A 82 -12.86 2.91 16.59
C LYS A 82 -14.28 2.73 16.06
N THR A 83 -14.95 3.83 15.75
CA THR A 83 -16.32 3.86 15.25
C THR A 83 -16.39 4.63 13.93
N ALA A 84 -17.47 4.40 13.17
CA ALA A 84 -17.72 5.16 11.94
C ALA A 84 -17.91 6.66 12.22
N ASP A 85 -18.53 7.00 13.34
CA ASP A 85 -18.74 8.40 13.74
C ASP A 85 -17.41 9.10 14.06
N GLU A 86 -16.54 8.49 14.88
CA GLU A 86 -15.20 9.00 15.15
C GLU A 86 -14.38 9.16 13.87
N HIS A 87 -14.51 8.21 12.93
CA HIS A 87 -13.81 8.24 11.66
C HIS A 87 -14.28 9.40 10.77
N ASN A 88 -15.59 9.60 10.65
CA ASN A 88 -16.18 10.66 9.84
C ASN A 88 -15.96 12.06 10.44
N ASN A 89 -15.90 12.14 11.77
CA ASN A 89 -15.74 13.38 12.53
C ASN A 89 -14.35 13.53 13.15
N ALA A 90 -13.32 12.91 12.56
CA ALA A 90 -11.95 12.95 13.08
C ALA A 90 -11.43 14.39 13.18
N ALA A 91 -11.05 14.80 14.40
CA ALA A 91 -10.46 16.10 14.72
C ALA A 91 -11.11 17.26 13.96
N PRO A 92 -12.40 17.57 14.17
CA PRO A 92 -13.17 18.50 13.35
C PRO A 92 -12.56 19.91 13.31
N GLU A 93 -12.01 20.39 14.41
CA GLU A 93 -11.37 21.70 14.47
C GLU A 93 -10.11 21.79 13.59
N LEU A 94 -9.25 20.77 13.66
CA LEU A 94 -8.06 20.68 12.80
C LEU A 94 -8.46 20.60 11.33
N TYR A 95 -9.50 19.82 11.01
CA TYR A 95 -10.01 19.71 9.65
C TYR A 95 -10.56 21.03 9.11
N GLN A 96 -11.27 21.79 9.95
CA GLN A 96 -11.75 23.14 9.54
C GLN A 96 -10.58 24.12 9.32
N GLN A 97 -9.52 24.05 10.14
CA GLN A 97 -8.32 24.87 9.91
C GLN A 97 -7.64 24.49 8.59
N LEU A 98 -7.53 23.21 8.26
CA LEU A 98 -6.99 22.73 6.98
C LEU A 98 -7.84 23.23 5.81
N LYS A 99 -9.16 23.12 5.89
CA LYS A 99 -10.08 23.62 4.85
C LYS A 99 -9.97 25.12 4.64
N LYS A 100 -9.81 25.88 5.72
CA LYS A 100 -9.67 27.35 5.65
C LYS A 100 -8.35 27.77 5.01
N ARG A 101 -7.24 27.11 5.38
CA ARG A 101 -5.89 27.50 4.92
C ARG A 101 -5.51 26.89 3.58
N TYR A 102 -5.99 25.66 3.30
CA TYR A 102 -5.62 24.83 2.15
C TYR A 102 -6.84 24.14 1.54
N PRO A 103 -7.83 24.89 1.03
CA PRO A 103 -9.12 24.31 0.62
C PRO A 103 -8.98 23.25 -0.48
N ASP A 104 -8.19 23.50 -1.50
CA ASP A 104 -8.04 22.59 -2.65
C ASP A 104 -7.26 21.34 -2.31
N GLN A 105 -6.15 21.47 -1.57
CA GLN A 105 -5.37 20.32 -1.14
C GLN A 105 -6.18 19.43 -0.17
N THR A 106 -6.87 20.06 0.79
CA THR A 106 -7.73 19.33 1.74
C THR A 106 -8.82 18.58 1.01
N ARG A 107 -9.52 19.21 0.07
CA ARG A 107 -10.55 18.57 -0.75
C ARG A 107 -9.99 17.39 -1.55
N LYS A 108 -8.88 17.60 -2.27
CA LYS A 108 -8.23 16.59 -3.10
C LYS A 108 -7.84 15.35 -2.29
N TYR A 109 -7.07 15.54 -1.24
CA TYR A 109 -6.52 14.40 -0.50
C TYR A 109 -7.56 13.72 0.41
N THR A 110 -8.56 14.46 0.90
CA THR A 110 -9.70 13.84 1.58
C THR A 110 -10.50 12.96 0.63
N ALA A 111 -10.72 13.37 -0.61
CA ALA A 111 -11.40 12.54 -1.61
C ALA A 111 -10.65 11.23 -1.91
N ILE A 112 -9.31 11.28 -1.97
CA ILE A 112 -8.45 10.10 -2.11
C ILE A 112 -8.64 9.14 -0.93
N LEU A 113 -8.58 9.65 0.30
CA LEU A 113 -8.78 8.81 1.48
C LEU A 113 -10.20 8.24 1.56
N ASN A 114 -11.23 9.02 1.20
CA ASN A 114 -12.61 8.52 1.14
C ASN A 114 -12.78 7.39 0.11
N SER A 115 -12.08 7.46 -1.01
CA SER A 115 -12.08 6.38 -2.00
C SER A 115 -11.39 5.14 -1.47
N ALA A 116 -10.27 5.30 -0.75
CA ALA A 116 -9.58 4.19 -0.11
C ALA A 116 -10.44 3.52 0.97
N ASP A 117 -11.16 4.29 1.79
CA ASP A 117 -12.07 3.78 2.82
C ASP A 117 -13.18 2.90 2.23
N LYS A 118 -13.78 3.32 1.13
CA LYS A 118 -14.81 2.52 0.44
C LYS A 118 -14.28 1.15 0.04
N LEU A 119 -13.04 1.09 -0.46
CA LEU A 119 -12.42 -0.16 -0.87
C LEU A 119 -11.97 -1.01 0.32
N LEU A 120 -11.48 -0.38 1.40
CA LEU A 120 -11.15 -1.09 2.62
C LEU A 120 -12.39 -1.72 3.28
N GLN A 121 -13.53 -1.04 3.23
CA GLN A 121 -14.79 -1.50 3.81
C GLN A 121 -15.56 -2.46 2.91
N ASP A 122 -15.17 -2.58 1.65
CA ASP A 122 -15.84 -3.47 0.69
C ASP A 122 -15.41 -4.92 0.89
N GLU A 123 -16.23 -5.67 1.63
CA GLU A 123 -16.00 -7.10 1.90
C GLU A 123 -16.13 -7.97 0.64
N SER A 124 -16.84 -7.49 -0.39
CA SER A 124 -16.98 -8.24 -1.66
C SER A 124 -15.67 -8.40 -2.41
N LEU A 125 -14.66 -7.56 -2.11
CA LEU A 125 -13.30 -7.70 -2.64
C LEU A 125 -12.59 -8.96 -2.14
N ILE A 126 -13.04 -9.56 -1.02
CA ILE A 126 -12.54 -10.85 -0.55
C ILE A 126 -13.28 -11.95 -1.31
N ASN A 127 -13.03 -12.00 -2.59
CA ASN A 127 -13.63 -12.94 -3.52
C ASN A 127 -12.65 -14.09 -3.81
N PHE A 128 -13.11 -15.33 -3.72
CA PHE A 128 -12.31 -16.54 -3.98
C PHE A 128 -12.65 -17.18 -5.33
N ASP A 129 -13.73 -16.75 -5.96
CA ASP A 129 -14.17 -17.25 -7.25
C ASP A 129 -13.51 -16.47 -8.39
N ILE A 130 -13.38 -17.10 -9.54
CA ILE A 130 -12.88 -16.45 -10.74
C ILE A 130 -13.96 -15.50 -11.27
N PRO A 131 -13.73 -14.18 -11.31
CA PRO A 131 -14.73 -13.22 -11.73
C PRO A 131 -14.99 -13.31 -13.24
N ALA A 132 -16.19 -12.97 -13.66
CA ALA A 132 -16.49 -12.76 -15.07
C ALA A 132 -15.76 -11.49 -15.57
N VAL A 133 -14.96 -11.62 -16.62
CA VAL A 133 -14.22 -10.55 -17.28
C VAL A 133 -14.99 -10.05 -18.48
N LYS A 134 -15.21 -8.74 -18.56
CA LYS A 134 -15.95 -8.10 -19.66
C LYS A 134 -15.11 -7.93 -20.92
N ASN A 135 -13.80 -7.71 -20.74
CA ASN A 135 -12.85 -7.45 -21.81
C ASN A 135 -11.73 -8.51 -21.82
N PRO A 136 -12.04 -9.80 -22.06
CA PRO A 136 -11.03 -10.86 -22.05
C PRO A 136 -10.00 -10.65 -23.16
N GLY A 137 -8.87 -11.35 -23.06
CA GLY A 137 -7.82 -11.31 -24.06
C GLY A 137 -6.84 -10.15 -23.84
N ARG A 138 -6.41 -9.52 -24.92
CA ARG A 138 -5.32 -8.52 -24.90
C ARG A 138 -5.58 -7.27 -24.05
N TYR A 139 -6.82 -7.00 -23.70
CA TYR A 139 -7.23 -5.85 -22.88
C TYR A 139 -7.41 -6.20 -21.41
N HIS A 140 -7.20 -7.45 -21.03
CA HIS A 140 -7.27 -7.95 -19.68
C HIS A 140 -5.88 -8.37 -19.19
N ALA A 141 -5.57 -8.02 -17.93
CA ALA A 141 -4.39 -8.49 -17.24
C ALA A 141 -4.74 -9.15 -15.91
N ILE A 142 -4.06 -10.24 -15.61
CA ILE A 142 -4.03 -10.86 -14.29
C ILE A 142 -2.82 -10.27 -13.57
N VAL A 143 -3.06 -9.58 -12.46
CA VAL A 143 -1.99 -8.92 -11.67
C VAL A 143 -1.76 -9.71 -10.41
N VAL A 144 -0.57 -10.27 -10.28
CA VAL A 144 -0.19 -11.08 -9.13
C VAL A 144 0.66 -10.22 -8.19
N LEU A 145 0.06 -9.82 -7.07
CA LEU A 145 0.78 -9.18 -5.96
C LEU A 145 1.31 -10.28 -5.06
N GLY A 146 2.61 -10.49 -5.10
CA GLY A 146 3.27 -11.61 -4.45
C GLY A 146 3.35 -11.52 -2.93
N PHE A 147 4.27 -12.28 -2.40
CA PHE A 147 4.67 -12.31 -0.99
C PHE A 147 6.17 -12.53 -0.93
N GLN A 148 6.82 -11.91 0.06
CA GLN A 148 8.29 -11.96 0.19
C GLN A 148 8.85 -13.39 0.16
N LEU A 149 9.98 -13.56 -0.50
CA LEU A 149 10.76 -14.79 -0.48
C LEU A 149 11.37 -15.02 0.91
N ASP A 150 11.71 -16.26 1.23
CA ASP A 150 12.51 -16.56 2.41
C ASP A 150 13.96 -16.04 2.25
N LYS A 151 14.77 -16.15 3.29
CA LYS A 151 16.19 -15.73 3.29
C LYS A 151 17.05 -16.44 2.23
N ASN A 152 16.61 -17.60 1.75
CA ASN A 152 17.31 -18.40 0.75
C ASN A 152 16.80 -18.14 -0.68
N GLY A 153 15.84 -17.24 -0.85
CA GLY A 153 15.22 -16.92 -2.14
C GLY A 153 14.13 -17.92 -2.59
N ASN A 154 13.60 -18.72 -1.68
CA ASN A 154 12.52 -19.64 -1.99
C ASN A 154 11.15 -19.04 -1.73
N PRO A 155 10.12 -19.44 -2.50
CA PRO A 155 8.75 -19.01 -2.26
C PRO A 155 8.23 -19.62 -0.95
N GLN A 156 7.67 -18.76 -0.11
CA GLN A 156 6.97 -19.18 1.10
C GLN A 156 5.55 -19.63 0.77
N GLU A 157 4.90 -20.37 1.70
CA GLU A 157 3.53 -20.87 1.51
C GLU A 157 2.53 -19.83 0.99
N PRO A 158 2.49 -18.58 1.51
CA PRO A 158 1.58 -17.57 0.96
C PRO A 158 1.82 -17.26 -0.52
N LEU A 159 3.08 -17.21 -0.96
CA LEU A 159 3.40 -16.97 -2.36
C LEU A 159 2.97 -18.16 -3.23
N VAL A 160 3.22 -19.39 -2.78
CA VAL A 160 2.77 -20.59 -3.48
C VAL A 160 1.25 -20.63 -3.62
N GLY A 161 0.53 -20.31 -2.56
CA GLY A 161 -0.94 -20.25 -2.59
C GLY A 161 -1.48 -19.19 -3.55
N ILE A 162 -0.88 -18.00 -3.56
CA ILE A 162 -1.21 -16.92 -4.50
C ILE A 162 -0.95 -17.35 -5.95
N MET A 163 0.22 -17.94 -6.23
CA MET A 163 0.59 -18.42 -7.57
C MET A 163 -0.38 -19.48 -8.09
N ASN A 164 -0.76 -20.45 -7.28
CA ASN A 164 -1.74 -21.48 -7.65
C ASN A 164 -3.12 -20.87 -7.94
N LYS A 165 -3.56 -19.90 -7.14
CA LYS A 165 -4.81 -19.19 -7.39
C LYS A 165 -4.75 -18.39 -8.69
N ALA A 166 -3.65 -17.70 -8.93
CA ALA A 166 -3.43 -16.95 -10.17
C ALA A 166 -3.32 -17.86 -11.41
N LEU A 167 -2.75 -19.07 -11.27
CA LEU A 167 -2.72 -20.06 -12.33
C LEU A 167 -4.14 -20.52 -12.75
N ALA A 168 -5.03 -20.72 -11.77
CA ALA A 168 -6.43 -21.03 -12.06
C ALA A 168 -7.11 -19.90 -12.87
N VAL A 169 -6.86 -18.62 -12.51
CA VAL A 169 -7.35 -17.47 -13.27
C VAL A 169 -6.71 -17.42 -14.66
N ALA A 170 -5.41 -17.70 -14.79
CA ALA A 170 -4.69 -17.70 -16.07
C ALA A 170 -5.19 -18.76 -17.04
N ASN A 171 -5.59 -19.91 -16.52
CA ASN A 171 -6.19 -21.00 -17.31
C ASN A 171 -7.63 -20.66 -17.76
N ALA A 172 -8.40 -19.96 -16.92
CA ALA A 172 -9.73 -19.49 -17.29
C ALA A 172 -9.68 -18.38 -18.38
N TYR A 173 -8.59 -17.60 -18.42
CA TYR A 173 -8.38 -16.51 -19.37
C TYR A 173 -7.07 -16.70 -20.15
N PRO A 174 -7.01 -17.67 -21.09
CA PRO A 174 -5.76 -18.13 -21.71
C PRO A 174 -5.09 -17.10 -22.63
N THR A 175 -5.77 -16.03 -22.99
CA THR A 175 -5.23 -14.96 -23.86
C THR A 175 -4.89 -13.67 -23.09
N SER A 176 -5.17 -13.61 -21.79
CA SER A 176 -4.87 -12.45 -20.96
C SER A 176 -3.39 -12.37 -20.61
N LYS A 177 -2.87 -11.16 -20.44
CA LYS A 177 -1.53 -10.94 -19.91
C LYS A 177 -1.48 -11.29 -18.40
N ILE A 178 -0.30 -11.67 -17.93
CA ILE A 178 -0.04 -11.95 -16.52
C ILE A 178 1.09 -11.02 -16.09
N ILE A 179 0.80 -10.06 -15.22
CA ILE A 179 1.77 -9.13 -14.66
C ILE A 179 2.12 -9.64 -13.27
N VAL A 180 3.36 -10.04 -13.07
CA VAL A 180 3.88 -10.48 -11.76
C VAL A 180 4.80 -9.39 -11.22
N THR A 181 4.62 -8.97 -9.98
CA THR A 181 5.33 -7.80 -9.44
C THR A 181 5.98 -8.08 -8.08
N GLY A 182 7.20 -7.58 -7.89
CA GLY A 182 8.00 -7.70 -6.70
C GLY A 182 9.50 -7.82 -7.01
N GLY A 183 10.27 -6.76 -6.66
CA GLY A 183 11.68 -6.60 -7.01
C GLY A 183 12.64 -6.65 -5.82
N VAL A 184 12.18 -6.96 -4.59
CA VAL A 184 13.07 -7.04 -3.42
C VAL A 184 13.94 -8.31 -3.51
N PRO A 185 15.28 -8.18 -3.63
CA PRO A 185 16.12 -9.35 -3.79
C PRO A 185 16.27 -10.12 -2.47
N ARG A 186 16.18 -11.44 -2.58
CA ARG A 186 16.52 -12.41 -1.53
C ARG A 186 17.39 -13.49 -2.14
N ASN A 187 18.63 -13.61 -1.68
CA ASN A 187 19.60 -14.55 -2.23
C ASN A 187 19.69 -14.47 -3.77
N ASN A 188 19.83 -13.25 -4.32
CA ASN A 188 19.90 -12.93 -5.75
C ASN A 188 18.68 -13.34 -6.58
N ARG A 189 17.53 -13.54 -5.97
CA ARG A 189 16.25 -13.80 -6.64
C ARG A 189 15.21 -12.75 -6.21
N VAL A 190 14.32 -12.38 -7.10
CA VAL A 190 13.19 -11.48 -6.82
C VAL A 190 11.86 -12.22 -7.00
N GLU A 191 10.83 -11.77 -6.32
CA GLU A 191 9.51 -12.42 -6.33
C GLU A 191 8.94 -12.57 -7.75
N ALA A 192 9.06 -11.52 -8.58
CA ALA A 192 8.54 -11.52 -9.94
C ALA A 192 9.23 -12.56 -10.85
N GLU A 193 10.52 -12.81 -10.68
CA GLU A 193 11.22 -13.88 -11.39
C GLU A 193 10.75 -15.26 -10.96
N VAL A 194 10.63 -15.48 -9.63
CA VAL A 194 10.13 -16.75 -9.07
C VAL A 194 8.71 -17.04 -9.57
N MET A 195 7.84 -16.02 -9.61
CA MET A 195 6.49 -16.18 -10.15
C MET A 195 6.51 -16.44 -11.66
N SER A 196 7.37 -15.77 -12.42
CA SER A 196 7.52 -16.01 -13.86
C SER A 196 7.95 -17.44 -14.18
N ASP A 197 8.94 -17.96 -13.43
CA ASP A 197 9.40 -19.34 -13.56
C ASP A 197 8.30 -20.35 -13.23
N PHE A 198 7.52 -20.07 -12.18
CA PHE A 198 6.37 -20.88 -11.80
C PHE A 198 5.36 -20.97 -12.94
N PHE A 199 4.92 -19.87 -13.51
CA PHE A 199 3.95 -19.88 -14.61
C PHE A 199 4.49 -20.59 -15.85
N THR A 200 5.75 -20.36 -16.18
CA THR A 200 6.40 -21.04 -17.32
C THR A 200 6.49 -22.57 -17.12
N SER A 201 6.79 -23.02 -15.89
CA SER A 201 6.84 -24.45 -15.58
C SER A 201 5.45 -25.13 -15.55
N HIS A 202 4.37 -24.35 -15.59
CA HIS A 202 2.99 -24.81 -15.69
C HIS A 202 2.37 -24.52 -17.06
N ASP A 203 3.19 -24.55 -18.12
CA ASP A 203 2.80 -24.44 -19.52
C ASP A 203 2.12 -23.11 -19.91
N ILE A 204 2.34 -22.05 -19.14
CA ILE A 204 1.91 -20.71 -19.53
C ILE A 204 2.93 -20.13 -20.51
N ASP A 205 2.44 -19.69 -21.68
CA ASP A 205 3.27 -19.05 -22.69
C ASP A 205 3.99 -17.81 -22.14
N LYS A 206 5.32 -17.78 -22.27
CA LYS A 206 6.17 -16.68 -21.84
C LYS A 206 5.73 -15.32 -22.40
N SER A 207 5.17 -15.29 -23.60
CA SER A 207 4.69 -14.05 -24.23
C SER A 207 3.53 -13.39 -23.45
N ARG A 208 2.86 -14.13 -22.58
CA ARG A 208 1.81 -13.63 -21.69
C ARG A 208 2.35 -13.03 -20.40
N ILE A 209 3.55 -13.43 -19.97
CA ILE A 209 4.09 -13.11 -18.64
C ILE A 209 4.92 -11.82 -18.74
N ILE A 210 4.63 -10.87 -17.88
CA ILE A 210 5.32 -9.59 -17.79
C ILE A 210 5.85 -9.46 -16.36
N PRO A 211 7.15 -9.75 -16.11
CA PRO A 211 7.74 -9.59 -14.79
C PRO A 211 8.09 -8.11 -14.55
N GLU A 212 7.58 -7.57 -13.47
CA GLU A 212 7.95 -6.27 -12.93
C GLU A 212 8.92 -6.52 -11.74
N VAL A 213 10.19 -6.22 -11.93
CA VAL A 213 11.30 -6.58 -11.03
C VAL A 213 11.94 -5.39 -10.31
N LEU A 214 11.38 -4.19 -10.44
CA LEU A 214 11.99 -2.97 -9.95
C LEU A 214 11.39 -2.47 -8.63
N SER A 215 10.21 -2.92 -8.27
CA SER A 215 9.48 -2.44 -7.10
C SER A 215 10.06 -2.96 -5.79
N TYR A 216 10.24 -2.06 -4.82
CA TYR A 216 10.70 -2.40 -3.47
C TYR A 216 9.59 -2.40 -2.42
N ASP A 217 8.41 -1.93 -2.77
CA ASP A 217 7.25 -1.90 -1.88
C ASP A 217 5.92 -1.91 -2.65
N THR A 218 4.80 -2.01 -1.94
CA THR A 218 3.47 -2.13 -2.53
C THR A 218 3.05 -0.88 -3.33
N VAL A 219 3.56 0.31 -3.00
CA VAL A 219 3.26 1.54 -3.75
C VAL A 219 3.95 1.50 -5.12
N GLN A 220 5.21 1.09 -5.15
CA GLN A 220 5.96 0.93 -6.40
C GLN A 220 5.37 -0.20 -7.24
N ASN A 221 4.95 -1.33 -6.63
CA ASN A 221 4.21 -2.38 -7.32
C ASN A 221 3.00 -1.78 -8.07
N ALA A 222 2.16 -1.01 -7.37
CA ALA A 222 0.97 -0.42 -7.97
C ALA A 222 1.31 0.56 -9.10
N ASN A 223 2.30 1.42 -8.90
CA ASN A 223 2.71 2.42 -9.88
C ASN A 223 3.28 1.78 -11.15
N TYR A 224 4.22 0.85 -11.01
CA TYR A 224 4.86 0.20 -12.16
C TYR A 224 3.87 -0.70 -12.91
N VAL A 225 3.02 -1.44 -12.20
CA VAL A 225 1.94 -2.22 -12.83
C VAL A 225 0.98 -1.31 -13.59
N ALA A 226 0.60 -0.15 -13.06
CA ALA A 226 -0.27 0.81 -13.77
C ALA A 226 0.40 1.34 -15.04
N MET A 227 1.72 1.60 -15.02
CA MET A 227 2.49 2.01 -16.21
C MET A 227 2.54 0.87 -17.24
N ILE A 228 2.72 -0.38 -16.82
CA ILE A 228 2.64 -1.56 -17.70
C ILE A 228 1.24 -1.67 -18.30
N MET A 229 0.18 -1.53 -17.49
CA MET A 229 -1.19 -1.56 -17.99
C MET A 229 -1.43 -0.51 -19.07
N ARG A 230 -0.91 0.70 -18.89
CA ARG A 230 -0.95 1.76 -19.90
C ARG A 230 -0.25 1.32 -21.20
N SER A 231 0.96 0.78 -21.10
CA SER A 231 1.75 0.36 -22.26
C SER A 231 1.09 -0.77 -23.06
N PHE A 232 0.36 -1.66 -22.41
CA PHE A 232 -0.36 -2.77 -23.03
C PHE A 232 -1.85 -2.49 -23.28
N ASN A 233 -2.30 -1.25 -23.10
CA ASN A 233 -3.68 -0.83 -23.32
C ASN A 233 -4.72 -1.65 -22.51
N ILE A 234 -4.35 -2.04 -21.29
CA ILE A 234 -5.22 -2.83 -20.41
C ILE A 234 -6.43 -2.00 -19.97
N ARG A 235 -7.63 -2.57 -20.10
CA ARG A 235 -8.92 -1.97 -19.76
C ARG A 235 -9.56 -2.61 -18.54
N GLU A 236 -9.16 -3.82 -18.23
CA GLU A 236 -9.65 -4.59 -17.10
C GLU A 236 -8.50 -5.37 -16.48
N ALA A 237 -8.48 -5.48 -15.15
CA ALA A 237 -7.47 -6.20 -14.42
C ALA A 237 -8.09 -7.06 -13.32
N THR A 238 -7.57 -8.28 -13.15
CA THR A 238 -7.90 -9.14 -12.01
C THR A 238 -6.70 -9.21 -11.08
N ILE A 239 -6.81 -8.61 -9.90
CA ILE A 239 -5.77 -8.66 -8.88
C ILE A 239 -5.87 -9.99 -8.13
N VAL A 240 -4.74 -10.68 -8.02
CA VAL A 240 -4.62 -11.91 -7.26
C VAL A 240 -3.61 -11.72 -6.14
N THR A 241 -4.06 -11.90 -4.89
CA THR A 241 -3.21 -11.87 -3.71
C THR A 241 -3.93 -12.54 -2.53
N ARG A 242 -3.35 -12.52 -1.34
CA ARG A 242 -3.97 -13.11 -0.15
C ARG A 242 -5.12 -12.25 0.39
N ALA A 243 -6.09 -12.89 1.05
CA ALA A 243 -7.30 -12.26 1.59
C ALA A 243 -7.01 -11.06 2.51
N GLY A 244 -5.99 -11.16 3.36
CA GLY A 244 -5.59 -10.05 4.24
C GLY A 244 -4.95 -8.85 3.52
N HIS A 245 -4.61 -8.98 2.23
CA HIS A 245 -3.99 -7.90 1.46
C HIS A 245 -4.86 -7.38 0.31
N ILE A 246 -5.90 -8.12 -0.08
CA ILE A 246 -6.65 -7.84 -1.31
C ILE A 246 -7.29 -6.45 -1.31
N ARG A 247 -7.91 -6.02 -0.21
CA ARG A 247 -8.57 -4.71 -0.13
C ARG A 247 -7.57 -3.55 -0.25
N ARG A 248 -6.44 -3.62 0.49
CA ARG A 248 -5.36 -2.62 0.38
C ARG A 248 -4.72 -2.65 -1.02
N GLY A 249 -4.39 -3.83 -1.54
CA GLY A 249 -3.84 -3.98 -2.89
C GLY A 249 -4.74 -3.38 -3.97
N THR A 250 -6.06 -3.62 -3.88
CA THR A 250 -7.06 -3.04 -4.79
C THR A 250 -7.12 -1.51 -4.65
N ALA A 251 -7.09 -0.98 -3.41
CA ALA A 251 -7.09 0.46 -3.20
C ALA A 251 -5.88 1.15 -3.83
N LEU A 252 -4.68 0.57 -3.66
CA LEU A 252 -3.47 1.12 -4.26
C LEU A 252 -3.51 1.02 -5.80
N MET A 253 -3.94 -0.13 -6.33
CA MET A 253 -4.01 -0.34 -7.77
C MET A 253 -5.02 0.59 -8.44
N GLN A 254 -6.18 0.81 -7.82
CA GLN A 254 -7.18 1.74 -8.34
C GLN A 254 -6.63 3.18 -8.38
N ASN A 255 -5.97 3.63 -7.32
CA ASN A 255 -5.37 4.97 -7.27
C ASN A 255 -4.23 5.13 -8.29
N ALA A 256 -3.36 4.12 -8.42
CA ALA A 256 -2.28 4.15 -9.40
C ALA A 256 -2.81 4.16 -10.85
N THR A 257 -3.83 3.35 -11.17
CA THR A 257 -4.43 3.36 -12.50
C THR A 257 -5.15 4.67 -12.80
N GLN A 258 -5.80 5.30 -11.83
CA GLN A 258 -6.40 6.63 -12.00
C GLN A 258 -5.37 7.72 -12.31
N LEU A 259 -4.16 7.59 -11.76
CA LEU A 259 -3.09 8.56 -11.98
C LEU A 259 -2.33 8.33 -13.29
N TYR A 260 -1.99 7.08 -13.60
CA TYR A 260 -1.06 6.76 -14.69
C TYR A 260 -1.73 6.30 -15.98
N VAL A 261 -2.99 5.86 -15.95
CA VAL A 261 -3.71 5.34 -17.12
C VAL A 261 -4.76 6.36 -17.58
N PRO A 262 -4.73 6.83 -18.85
CA PRO A 262 -5.63 7.87 -19.33
C PRO A 262 -7.07 7.40 -19.61
N TRP A 263 -7.40 6.17 -19.26
CA TRP A 263 -8.74 5.59 -19.37
C TRP A 263 -9.10 4.87 -18.07
N LYS A 264 -10.39 4.60 -17.89
CA LYS A 264 -10.88 3.83 -16.76
C LYS A 264 -10.43 2.37 -16.89
N VAL A 265 -9.79 1.83 -15.86
CA VAL A 265 -9.50 0.40 -15.70
C VAL A 265 -10.51 -0.19 -14.72
N THR A 266 -11.23 -1.24 -15.13
CA THR A 266 -12.06 -2.03 -14.23
C THR A 266 -11.16 -2.98 -13.44
N ILE A 267 -11.31 -3.04 -12.12
CA ILE A 267 -10.49 -3.88 -11.26
C ILE A 267 -11.38 -4.93 -10.59
N ASN A 268 -11.07 -6.18 -10.83
CA ASN A 268 -11.62 -7.35 -10.17
C ASN A 268 -10.61 -7.89 -9.16
N SER A 269 -11.05 -8.74 -8.23
CA SER A 269 -10.21 -9.33 -7.20
C SER A 269 -10.42 -10.84 -7.10
N VAL A 270 -9.33 -11.56 -6.84
CA VAL A 270 -9.34 -12.97 -6.47
C VAL A 270 -8.37 -13.16 -5.30
N ALA A 271 -8.88 -13.66 -4.20
CA ALA A 271 -8.09 -13.87 -3.00
C ALA A 271 -7.60 -15.31 -2.86
N TRP A 272 -6.40 -15.48 -2.31
CA TRP A 272 -6.01 -16.71 -1.65
C TRP A 272 -6.28 -16.58 -0.15
N LYS A 273 -6.74 -17.67 0.50
CA LYS A 273 -7.29 -17.66 1.86
C LYS A 273 -6.38 -17.20 2.99
N ASP A 274 -5.08 -17.09 2.79
CA ASP A 274 -4.04 -16.95 3.81
C ASP A 274 -3.76 -18.22 4.63
N THR A 275 -2.50 -18.38 5.07
CA THR A 275 -2.03 -19.54 5.85
C THR A 275 -2.82 -19.75 7.16
N LYS A 276 -3.24 -18.67 7.80
CA LYS A 276 -3.94 -18.73 9.09
C LYS A 276 -5.37 -19.28 9.01
N TYR A 277 -5.96 -19.36 7.81
CA TYR A 277 -7.32 -19.89 7.62
C TYR A 277 -7.27 -21.30 7.04
N LYS A 278 -8.07 -22.22 7.60
CA LYS A 278 -8.17 -23.59 7.09
C LYS A 278 -8.90 -23.65 5.75
N THR A 279 -9.96 -22.88 5.62
CA THR A 279 -10.84 -22.85 4.43
C THR A 279 -11.01 -21.42 3.90
N GLU A 280 -11.49 -21.28 2.66
CA GLU A 280 -11.89 -20.00 2.09
C GLU A 280 -13.11 -19.42 2.85
N GLU A 281 -14.00 -20.25 3.34
CA GLU A 281 -15.15 -19.83 4.14
C GLU A 281 -14.72 -19.21 5.48
N ASP A 282 -13.67 -19.77 6.12
CA ASP A 282 -13.10 -19.15 7.32
C ASP A 282 -12.45 -17.79 6.98
N ALA A 283 -11.84 -17.67 5.81
CA ALA A 283 -11.20 -16.44 5.37
C ALA A 283 -12.22 -15.36 4.96
N LYS A 284 -13.45 -15.71 4.58
CA LYS A 284 -14.55 -14.75 4.36
C LYS A 284 -14.97 -14.04 5.64
N LYS A 285 -14.80 -14.68 6.78
CA LYS A 285 -15.04 -14.10 8.12
C LYS A 285 -13.89 -13.21 8.56
N VAL A 286 -13.32 -12.44 7.63
CA VAL A 286 -12.12 -11.62 7.88
C VAL A 286 -12.36 -10.69 9.07
N PRO A 287 -11.39 -10.55 9.98
CA PRO A 287 -11.47 -9.62 11.09
C PRO A 287 -11.79 -8.21 10.62
N LYS A 288 -12.55 -7.49 11.41
CA LYS A 288 -12.74 -6.04 11.19
C LYS A 288 -11.38 -5.40 11.00
N LEU A 289 -11.29 -4.49 10.03
CA LEU A 289 -10.08 -3.72 9.81
C LEU A 289 -9.68 -2.98 11.09
N GLY A 290 -8.41 -3.07 11.43
CA GLY A 290 -7.85 -2.31 12.54
C GLY A 290 -7.29 -0.96 12.08
N SER A 291 -6.97 -0.10 13.05
CA SER A 291 -6.32 1.19 12.78
C SER A 291 -5.01 1.05 11.96
N GLY A 292 -4.31 -0.07 12.09
CA GLY A 292 -3.11 -0.38 11.32
C GLY A 292 -3.37 -0.51 9.82
N ASP A 293 -4.51 -1.10 9.43
CA ASP A 293 -4.88 -1.25 8.02
C ASP A 293 -5.20 0.10 7.37
N TYR A 294 -5.97 0.95 8.06
CA TYR A 294 -6.27 2.31 7.61
C TYR A 294 -5.00 3.16 7.52
N LYS A 295 -4.17 3.15 8.59
CA LYS A 295 -2.92 3.90 8.64
C LYS A 295 -1.97 3.52 7.50
N ALA A 296 -1.77 2.23 7.25
CA ALA A 296 -0.92 1.75 6.17
C ALA A 296 -1.49 2.14 4.80
N THR A 297 -2.81 1.96 4.59
CA THR A 297 -3.44 2.28 3.31
C THR A 297 -3.42 3.79 3.04
N TYR A 298 -3.72 4.63 4.02
CA TYR A 298 -3.68 6.09 3.87
C TYR A 298 -2.30 6.59 3.49
N ARG A 299 -1.27 6.15 4.22
CA ARG A 299 0.12 6.47 3.89
C ARG A 299 0.44 6.09 2.45
N ASP A 300 0.06 4.89 2.05
CA ASP A 300 0.46 4.35 0.75
C ASP A 300 -0.32 4.98 -0.42
N VAL A 301 -1.62 5.21 -0.30
CA VAL A 301 -2.37 5.90 -1.37
C VAL A 301 -1.94 7.36 -1.53
N LEU A 302 -1.60 8.04 -0.44
CA LEU A 302 -1.08 9.41 -0.50
C LEU A 302 0.28 9.45 -1.21
N ARG A 303 1.15 8.47 -0.97
CA ARG A 303 2.46 8.34 -1.65
C ARG A 303 2.32 8.17 -3.17
N ILE A 304 1.28 7.49 -3.65
CA ILE A 304 1.00 7.40 -5.10
C ILE A 304 0.89 8.81 -5.71
N TYR A 305 0.29 9.76 -4.98
CA TYR A 305 0.14 11.15 -5.41
C TYR A 305 1.26 12.08 -4.93
N GLN A 306 2.40 11.51 -4.52
CA GLN A 306 3.56 12.24 -4.00
C GLN A 306 3.26 13.11 -2.76
N GLN A 307 2.18 12.79 -2.05
CA GLN A 307 1.82 13.38 -0.78
C GLN A 307 2.29 12.43 0.33
N GLU A 308 3.54 12.58 0.73
CA GLU A 308 4.11 11.74 1.79
C GLU A 308 3.77 12.29 3.18
N TYR A 309 3.77 11.41 4.17
CA TYR A 309 3.81 11.86 5.56
C TYR A 309 5.19 12.45 5.83
N PRO A 310 5.29 13.74 6.20
CA PRO A 310 6.57 14.39 6.33
C PRO A 310 7.41 13.73 7.43
N GLY A 311 8.69 13.51 7.14
CA GLY A 311 9.62 12.83 8.04
C GLY A 311 9.55 11.28 7.99
N PHE A 312 8.56 10.67 7.33
CA PHE A 312 8.60 9.24 7.04
C PHE A 312 9.52 8.99 5.85
N ILE A 313 10.62 8.30 6.12
CA ILE A 313 11.51 7.77 5.09
C ILE A 313 11.17 6.29 4.94
N ASN A 314 10.94 5.88 3.72
CA ASN A 314 10.66 4.50 3.36
C ASN A 314 11.94 3.70 3.19
#